data_83ad6d271ab6b2db249e65d8d4d82f10
#
_entry.id   83ad6d271ab6b2db249e65d8d4d82f10
#
_cell.length_a   1.000
_cell.length_b   1.000
_cell.length_c   1.000
_cell.angle_alpha   90.00
_cell.angle_beta   90.00
_cell.angle_gamma   90.00
#
_symmetry.space_group_name_H-M   'P 1'
#
loop_
_entity.id
_entity.type
_entity.pdbx_description
1 polymer ?
#
loop_
_entity_poly.entity_id
_entity_poly.type
_entity_poly.pdbx_seq_one_letter_code
_entity_poly.pdbx_strand_id
1 'polypeptide(L)'
;TGAETLVVDVTSDDDVARLAEAASAAPLHAVVNNAGGALGLDPVAEGSLAEWRAMYEVNVLGTLRVTQALLPHLRASGRGDVVLLTSTAGHGTYPGGGGYVAAKHAERTIAETLRLELVGEPVRVIEVAPGMVATEEFSLVRFRGDRARAEAVYTGVAEPLTADDVADAIAWCLTRPHHVNVDSMVLRPRAQASNTVVARDA
;
A
#
# COMPACT_ATOMS: atom_id res chain seq x y z
N THR A 1 17.23 -7.01 13.22
CA THR A 1 16.97 -5.55 13.12
C THR A 1 16.75 -4.89 14.48
N GLY A 2 16.44 -5.65 15.56
CA GLY A 2 16.08 -5.11 16.88
C GLY A 2 14.68 -4.48 16.94
N ALA A 3 13.86 -4.67 15.91
CA ALA A 3 12.47 -4.21 15.89
C ALA A 3 11.60 -5.14 16.74
N GLU A 4 10.66 -4.55 17.48
CA GLU A 4 9.59 -5.29 18.14
C GLU A 4 8.57 -5.76 17.10
N THR A 5 7.96 -6.93 17.34
CA THR A 5 6.95 -7.51 16.44
C THR A 5 5.64 -7.76 17.18
N LEU A 6 4.54 -7.40 16.55
CA LEU A 6 3.18 -7.67 17.00
C LEU A 6 2.40 -8.30 15.84
N VAL A 7 1.75 -9.43 16.08
CA VAL A 7 0.85 -10.04 15.09
C VAL A 7 -0.49 -9.30 15.13
N VAL A 8 -0.86 -8.72 14.00
CA VAL A 8 -2.08 -7.90 13.84
C VAL A 8 -2.76 -8.25 12.53
N ASP A 9 -4.04 -8.58 12.61
CA ASP A 9 -4.94 -8.61 11.45
C ASP A 9 -5.60 -7.21 11.31
N VAL A 10 -5.28 -6.48 10.26
CA VAL A 10 -5.82 -5.14 10.03
C VAL A 10 -7.34 -5.13 9.76
N THR A 11 -7.92 -6.30 9.52
CA THR A 11 -9.38 -6.47 9.37
C THR A 11 -10.10 -6.69 10.71
N SER A 12 -9.35 -6.87 11.81
CA SER A 12 -9.86 -7.09 13.16
C SER A 12 -9.78 -5.80 14.01
N ASP A 13 -10.91 -5.30 14.48
CA ASP A 13 -10.97 -4.13 15.35
C ASP A 13 -10.19 -4.36 16.67
N ASP A 14 -10.28 -5.57 17.24
CA ASP A 14 -9.57 -5.94 18.47
C ASP A 14 -8.05 -5.94 18.28
N ASP A 15 -7.57 -6.44 17.14
CA ASP A 15 -6.15 -6.48 16.83
C ASP A 15 -5.59 -5.06 16.64
N VAL A 16 -6.33 -4.21 15.94
CA VAL A 16 -5.94 -2.81 15.74
C VAL A 16 -6.01 -2.02 17.04
N ALA A 17 -6.95 -2.33 17.95
CA ALA A 17 -6.95 -1.74 19.28
C ALA A 17 -5.70 -2.10 20.09
N ARG A 18 -5.26 -3.39 20.04
CA ARG A 18 -3.99 -3.82 20.66
C ARG A 18 -2.76 -3.12 20.04
N LEU A 19 -2.78 -2.91 18.72
CA LEU A 19 -1.73 -2.14 18.04
C LEU A 19 -1.66 -0.71 18.56
N ALA A 20 -2.79 -0.03 18.71
CA ALA A 20 -2.84 1.33 19.23
C ALA A 20 -2.37 1.41 20.69
N GLU A 21 -2.72 0.43 21.53
CA GLU A 21 -2.22 0.32 22.90
C GLU A 21 -0.69 0.16 22.92
N ALA A 22 -0.14 -0.75 22.11
CA ALA A 22 1.30 -0.93 22.00
C ALA A 22 2.02 0.34 21.51
N ALA A 23 1.43 1.07 20.56
CA ALA A 23 1.95 2.32 20.04
C ALA A 23 1.95 3.46 21.06
N SER A 24 1.21 3.34 22.16
CA SER A 24 1.18 4.34 23.24
C SER A 24 2.43 4.34 24.14
N ALA A 25 3.26 3.30 24.05
CA ALA A 25 4.44 3.14 24.91
C ALA A 25 5.56 4.17 24.65
N ALA A 26 5.58 4.78 23.46
CA ALA A 26 6.56 5.80 23.07
C ALA A 26 5.93 6.77 22.04
N PRO A 27 6.51 7.96 21.81
CA PRO A 27 6.04 8.86 20.75
C PRO A 27 6.05 8.17 19.38
N LEU A 28 4.90 8.10 18.74
CA LEU A 28 4.75 7.54 17.39
C LEU A 28 4.95 8.65 16.36
N HIS A 29 5.98 8.52 15.52
CA HIS A 29 6.29 9.53 14.50
C HIS A 29 5.83 9.14 13.08
N ALA A 30 5.66 7.86 12.78
CA ALA A 30 5.21 7.43 11.47
C ALA A 30 4.40 6.13 11.53
N VAL A 31 3.42 5.99 10.66
CA VAL A 31 2.79 4.72 10.30
C VAL A 31 2.95 4.49 8.81
N VAL A 32 3.31 3.26 8.42
CA VAL A 32 3.33 2.82 7.03
C VAL A 32 2.23 1.78 6.85
N ASN A 33 1.13 2.17 6.24
CA ASN A 33 0.05 1.27 5.86
C ASN A 33 0.50 0.46 4.64
N ASN A 34 1.14 -0.67 4.89
CA ASN A 34 1.67 -1.57 3.86
C ASN A 34 0.81 -2.84 3.70
N ALA A 35 0.04 -3.21 4.72
CA ALA A 35 -0.81 -4.38 4.65
C ALA A 35 -1.83 -4.28 3.51
N GLY A 36 -1.83 -5.27 2.64
CA GLY A 36 -2.70 -5.27 1.47
C GLY A 36 -2.34 -6.38 0.49
N GLY A 37 -3.18 -6.57 -0.52
CA GLY A 37 -2.92 -7.61 -1.51
C GLY A 37 -3.95 -7.62 -2.63
N ALA A 38 -3.73 -8.50 -3.59
CA ALA A 38 -4.61 -8.73 -4.73
C ALA A 38 -5.06 -10.19 -4.79
N LEU A 39 -6.26 -10.43 -5.30
CA LEU A 39 -6.81 -11.76 -5.56
C LEU A 39 -7.31 -11.82 -7.00
N GLY A 40 -6.91 -12.87 -7.73
CA GLY A 40 -7.36 -13.15 -9.08
C GLY A 40 -6.96 -12.12 -10.16
N LEU A 41 -7.36 -12.43 -11.37
CA LEU A 41 -7.27 -11.60 -12.59
C LEU A 41 -8.49 -11.83 -13.50
N ASP A 42 -9.64 -12.10 -12.90
CA ASP A 42 -10.84 -12.40 -13.67
C ASP A 42 -11.42 -11.13 -14.29
N PRO A 43 -12.00 -11.20 -15.49
CA PRO A 43 -12.77 -10.10 -16.07
C PRO A 43 -13.85 -9.62 -15.09
N VAL A 44 -14.22 -8.35 -15.15
CA VAL A 44 -15.24 -7.76 -14.25
C VAL A 44 -16.56 -8.54 -14.31
N ALA A 45 -16.92 -9.05 -15.48
CA ALA A 45 -18.16 -9.83 -15.68
C ALA A 45 -18.15 -11.18 -14.94
N GLU A 46 -16.98 -11.71 -14.58
CA GLU A 46 -16.80 -13.07 -14.01
C GLU A 46 -16.19 -13.04 -12.61
N GLY A 47 -15.73 -11.87 -12.17
CA GLY A 47 -15.00 -11.69 -10.91
C GLY A 47 -15.82 -12.06 -9.68
N SER A 48 -15.19 -12.76 -8.73
CA SER A 48 -15.81 -13.16 -7.46
C SER A 48 -16.09 -11.95 -6.58
N LEU A 49 -17.36 -11.71 -6.24
CA LEU A 49 -17.75 -10.67 -5.28
C LEU A 49 -17.12 -10.88 -3.89
N ALA A 50 -16.89 -12.13 -3.50
CA ALA A 50 -16.24 -12.44 -2.23
C ALA A 50 -14.78 -11.96 -2.24
N GLU A 51 -14.04 -12.15 -3.33
CA GLU A 51 -12.67 -11.67 -3.48
C GLU A 51 -12.60 -10.14 -3.57
N TRP A 52 -13.55 -9.50 -4.25
CA TRP A 52 -13.64 -8.04 -4.28
C TRP A 52 -13.85 -7.48 -2.86
N ARG A 53 -14.76 -8.09 -2.08
CA ARG A 53 -14.97 -7.70 -0.68
C ARG A 53 -13.70 -7.90 0.17
N ALA A 54 -13.03 -9.04 0.03
CA ALA A 54 -11.80 -9.31 0.76
C ALA A 54 -10.68 -8.31 0.41
N MET A 55 -10.50 -7.98 -0.89
CA MET A 55 -9.56 -6.94 -1.30
C MET A 55 -9.92 -5.57 -0.75
N TYR A 56 -11.20 -5.21 -0.73
CA TYR A 56 -11.66 -3.94 -0.18
C TYR A 56 -11.46 -3.90 1.34
N GLU A 57 -11.79 -4.98 2.04
CA GLU A 57 -11.64 -5.08 3.50
C GLU A 57 -10.19 -4.85 3.93
N VAL A 58 -9.23 -5.55 3.30
CA VAL A 58 -7.81 -5.42 3.67
C VAL A 58 -7.21 -4.10 3.21
N ASN A 59 -7.36 -3.73 1.92
CA ASN A 59 -6.64 -2.58 1.36
C ASN A 59 -7.28 -1.24 1.76
N VAL A 60 -8.59 -1.19 1.98
CA VAL A 60 -9.32 0.06 2.21
C VAL A 60 -9.70 0.19 3.68
N LEU A 61 -10.52 -0.73 4.18
CA LEU A 61 -11.01 -0.65 5.56
C LEU A 61 -9.91 -0.93 6.57
N GLY A 62 -9.00 -1.86 6.27
CA GLY A 62 -7.82 -2.12 7.10
C GLY A 62 -6.90 -0.90 7.22
N THR A 63 -6.57 -0.26 6.10
CA THR A 63 -5.81 1.00 6.06
C THR A 63 -6.52 2.11 6.85
N LEU A 64 -7.83 2.25 6.67
CA LEU A 64 -8.62 3.26 7.40
C LEU A 64 -8.62 2.99 8.91
N ARG A 65 -8.84 1.75 9.33
CA ARG A 65 -8.87 1.30 10.72
C ARG A 65 -7.55 1.61 11.44
N VAL A 66 -6.43 1.19 10.85
CA VAL A 66 -5.09 1.45 11.40
C VAL A 66 -4.81 2.95 11.46
N THR A 67 -5.15 3.69 10.40
CA THR A 67 -4.93 5.15 10.36
C THR A 67 -5.74 5.85 11.44
N GLN A 68 -7.03 5.53 11.60
CA GLN A 68 -7.89 6.12 12.64
C GLN A 68 -7.38 5.83 14.06
N ALA A 69 -6.96 4.59 14.30
CA ALA A 69 -6.47 4.18 15.61
C ALA A 69 -5.13 4.87 15.99
N LEU A 70 -4.25 5.10 15.03
CA LEU A 70 -2.91 5.65 15.27
C LEU A 70 -2.83 7.18 15.10
N LEU A 71 -3.77 7.81 14.41
CA LEU A 71 -3.77 9.25 14.16
C LEU A 71 -3.68 10.12 15.43
N PRO A 72 -4.38 9.80 16.55
CA PRO A 72 -4.21 10.55 17.81
C PRO A 72 -2.76 10.54 18.33
N HIS A 73 -2.06 9.41 18.22
CA HIS A 73 -0.67 9.26 18.64
C HIS A 73 0.29 10.05 17.74
N LEU A 74 0.04 10.04 16.43
CA LEU A 74 0.80 10.83 15.46
C LEU A 74 0.63 12.33 15.71
N ARG A 75 -0.57 12.80 15.98
CA ARG A 75 -0.86 14.19 16.36
C ARG A 75 -0.10 14.58 17.65
N ALA A 76 -0.17 13.71 18.68
CA ALA A 76 0.47 13.95 19.97
C ALA A 76 2.00 14.03 19.89
N SER A 77 2.62 13.39 18.89
CA SER A 77 4.06 13.47 18.65
C SER A 77 4.54 14.87 18.19
N GLY A 78 3.63 15.71 17.70
CA GLY A 78 3.94 17.01 17.10
C GLY A 78 4.68 16.92 15.76
N ARG A 79 4.93 15.70 15.25
CA ARG A 79 5.64 15.42 13.99
C ARG A 79 5.24 14.03 13.47
N GLY A 80 3.99 13.91 13.01
CA GLY A 80 3.44 12.65 12.54
C GLY A 80 3.54 12.48 11.03
N ASP A 81 3.70 11.24 10.57
CA ASP A 81 3.64 10.85 9.16
C ASP A 81 2.69 9.67 8.96
N VAL A 82 1.75 9.80 8.04
CA VAL A 82 0.90 8.70 7.56
C VAL A 82 1.32 8.37 6.15
N VAL A 83 1.90 7.20 5.95
CA VAL A 83 2.26 6.67 4.62
C VAL A 83 1.24 5.62 4.21
N LEU A 84 0.69 5.76 3.00
CA LEU A 84 -0.14 4.75 2.36
C LEU A 84 0.62 4.13 1.19
N LEU A 85 0.85 2.82 1.25
CA LEU A 85 1.45 2.07 0.15
C LEU A 85 0.36 1.61 -0.80
N THR A 86 0.01 2.49 -1.73
CA THR A 86 -1.02 2.23 -2.74
C THR A 86 -0.48 1.36 -3.88
N SER A 87 -0.62 1.78 -5.10
CA SER A 87 -0.09 1.11 -6.30
C SER A 87 -0.31 2.01 -7.52
N THR A 88 0.42 1.78 -8.59
CA THR A 88 0.04 2.30 -9.91
C THR A 88 -1.35 1.85 -10.35
N ALA A 89 -1.89 0.77 -9.76
CA ALA A 89 -3.28 0.34 -9.90
C ALA A 89 -4.29 1.33 -9.29
N GLY A 90 -3.86 2.21 -8.38
CA GLY A 90 -4.65 3.36 -7.88
C GLY A 90 -4.66 4.57 -8.82
N HIS A 91 -3.83 4.56 -9.87
CA HIS A 91 -3.68 5.65 -10.84
C HIS A 91 -4.10 5.27 -12.26
N GLY A 92 -4.48 4.01 -12.49
CA GLY A 92 -4.88 3.54 -13.81
C GLY A 92 -5.43 2.12 -13.75
N THR A 93 -6.09 1.73 -14.83
CA THR A 93 -6.79 0.44 -14.94
C THR A 93 -6.06 -0.53 -15.86
N TYR A 94 -6.40 -1.80 -15.76
CA TYR A 94 -5.96 -2.86 -16.68
C TYR A 94 -6.95 -4.02 -16.67
N PRO A 95 -7.06 -4.78 -17.78
CA PRO A 95 -7.95 -5.93 -17.87
C PRO A 95 -7.66 -6.97 -16.76
N GLY A 96 -8.71 -7.53 -16.17
CA GLY A 96 -8.61 -8.49 -15.07
C GLY A 96 -8.22 -7.88 -13.70
N GLY A 97 -7.88 -6.60 -13.63
CA GLY A 97 -7.49 -5.94 -12.40
C GLY A 97 -8.64 -5.34 -11.58
N GLY A 98 -9.89 -5.49 -12.01
CA GLY A 98 -11.04 -4.73 -11.53
C GLY A 98 -11.13 -4.58 -10.01
N GLY A 99 -11.12 -5.66 -9.26
CA GLY A 99 -11.26 -5.63 -7.80
C GLY A 99 -10.09 -4.93 -7.10
N TYR A 100 -8.86 -5.27 -7.49
CA TYR A 100 -7.66 -4.66 -6.93
C TYR A 100 -7.55 -3.18 -7.31
N VAL A 101 -7.82 -2.86 -8.57
CA VAL A 101 -7.84 -1.48 -9.08
C VAL A 101 -8.84 -0.63 -8.30
N ALA A 102 -10.07 -1.13 -8.10
CA ALA A 102 -11.08 -0.41 -7.32
C ALA A 102 -10.63 -0.17 -5.88
N ALA A 103 -10.06 -1.18 -5.23
CA ALA A 103 -9.54 -1.04 -3.87
C ALA A 103 -8.40 -0.02 -3.79
N LYS A 104 -7.42 -0.06 -4.70
CA LYS A 104 -6.28 0.86 -4.68
C LYS A 104 -6.66 2.30 -5.08
N HIS A 105 -7.69 2.51 -5.91
CA HIS A 105 -8.27 3.84 -6.14
C HIS A 105 -8.94 4.37 -4.86
N ALA A 106 -9.70 3.52 -4.16
CA ALA A 106 -10.31 3.92 -2.88
C ALA A 106 -9.26 4.25 -1.82
N GLU A 107 -8.21 3.43 -1.69
CA GLU A 107 -7.11 3.69 -0.76
C GLU A 107 -6.37 5.01 -1.07
N ARG A 108 -6.12 5.30 -2.35
CA ARG A 108 -5.58 6.59 -2.78
C ARG A 108 -6.50 7.75 -2.37
N THR A 109 -7.82 7.60 -2.56
CA THR A 109 -8.80 8.62 -2.16
C THR A 109 -8.75 8.90 -0.66
N ILE A 110 -8.48 7.89 0.18
CA ILE A 110 -8.26 8.09 1.62
C ILE A 110 -7.07 9.04 1.84
N ALA A 111 -5.93 8.81 1.17
CA ALA A 111 -4.75 9.67 1.31
C ALA A 111 -5.05 11.12 0.89
N GLU A 112 -5.72 11.30 -0.26
CA GLU A 112 -6.06 12.62 -0.80
C GLU A 112 -7.01 13.37 0.14
N THR A 113 -8.06 12.70 0.64
CA THR A 113 -9.05 13.29 1.54
C THR A 113 -8.44 13.62 2.91
N LEU A 114 -7.69 12.67 3.48
CA LEU A 114 -7.05 12.86 4.78
C LEU A 114 -6.08 14.06 4.77
N ARG A 115 -5.37 14.28 3.66
CA ARG A 115 -4.48 15.44 3.50
C ARG A 115 -5.24 16.76 3.55
N LEU A 116 -6.45 16.81 2.98
CA LEU A 116 -7.30 18.01 3.05
C LEU A 116 -7.80 18.25 4.47
N GLU A 117 -8.17 17.19 5.18
CA GLU A 117 -8.72 17.25 6.53
C GLU A 117 -7.67 17.62 7.58
N LEU A 118 -6.41 17.25 7.37
CA LEU A 118 -5.29 17.49 8.30
C LEU A 118 -4.49 18.77 7.98
N VAL A 119 -4.97 19.61 7.07
CA VAL A 119 -4.26 20.86 6.74
C VAL A 119 -4.06 21.74 7.99
N GLY A 120 -2.81 22.15 8.25
CA GLY A 120 -2.45 22.91 9.45
C GLY A 120 -2.14 22.08 10.69
N GLU A 121 -2.37 20.78 10.66
CA GLU A 121 -1.97 19.85 11.73
C GLU A 121 -0.51 19.39 11.57
N PRO A 122 0.16 18.95 12.66
CA PRO A 122 1.54 18.48 12.59
C PRO A 122 1.63 17.03 12.06
N VAL A 123 0.89 16.73 10.98
CA VAL A 123 0.84 15.40 10.36
C VAL A 123 0.95 15.53 8.84
N ARG A 124 1.89 14.80 8.25
CA ARG A 124 2.00 14.66 6.79
C ARG A 124 1.27 13.42 6.32
N VAL A 125 0.68 13.48 5.12
CA VAL A 125 0.04 12.34 4.46
C VAL A 125 0.72 12.09 3.13
N ILE A 126 1.35 10.93 3.01
CA ILE A 126 2.25 10.56 1.92
C ILE A 126 1.69 9.32 1.22
N GLU A 127 1.52 9.39 -0.08
CA GLU A 127 1.22 8.24 -0.91
C GLU A 127 2.50 7.74 -1.60
N VAL A 128 2.76 6.43 -1.52
CA VAL A 128 3.78 5.77 -2.35
C VAL A 128 3.07 4.72 -3.22
N ALA A 129 3.21 4.85 -4.54
CA ALA A 129 2.45 4.07 -5.52
C ALA A 129 3.39 3.28 -6.45
N PRO A 130 3.88 2.10 -6.02
CA PRO A 130 4.76 1.28 -6.84
C PRO A 130 4.03 0.59 -7.99
N GLY A 131 4.76 0.36 -9.07
CA GLY A 131 4.38 -0.49 -10.20
C GLY A 131 4.71 -1.95 -9.96
N MET A 132 5.41 -2.58 -10.90
CA MET A 132 5.80 -3.99 -10.80
C MET A 132 6.95 -4.17 -9.81
N VAL A 133 6.65 -4.70 -8.63
CA VAL A 133 7.62 -5.06 -7.59
C VAL A 133 7.71 -6.58 -7.53
N ALA A 134 8.88 -7.15 -7.75
CA ALA A 134 9.11 -8.58 -7.60
C ALA A 134 9.28 -8.92 -6.12
N THR A 135 8.20 -9.34 -5.48
CA THR A 135 8.20 -9.89 -4.13
C THR A 135 7.81 -11.37 -4.16
N GLU A 136 8.28 -12.13 -3.18
CA GLU A 136 8.02 -13.58 -3.13
C GLU A 136 6.53 -13.91 -2.95
N GLU A 137 5.77 -13.07 -2.25
CA GLU A 137 4.42 -13.40 -1.79
C GLU A 137 3.30 -12.78 -2.62
N PHE A 138 3.43 -11.53 -3.07
CA PHE A 138 2.30 -10.79 -3.67
C PHE A 138 1.64 -11.54 -4.84
N SER A 139 2.43 -11.96 -5.83
CA SER A 139 1.91 -12.68 -6.98
C SER A 139 1.47 -14.10 -6.60
N LEU A 140 2.16 -14.74 -5.66
CA LEU A 140 1.79 -16.08 -5.18
C LEU A 140 0.42 -16.07 -4.48
N VAL A 141 0.19 -15.11 -3.60
CA VAL A 141 -1.12 -14.91 -2.92
C VAL A 141 -2.20 -14.57 -3.95
N ARG A 142 -1.91 -13.66 -4.88
CA ARG A 142 -2.84 -13.29 -5.95
C ARG A 142 -3.35 -14.47 -6.74
N PHE A 143 -2.48 -15.43 -7.04
CA PHE A 143 -2.81 -16.64 -7.80
C PHE A 143 -3.02 -17.87 -6.91
N ARG A 144 -3.33 -17.69 -5.62
CA ARG A 144 -3.69 -18.77 -4.68
C ARG A 144 -2.65 -19.89 -4.62
N GLY A 145 -1.37 -19.54 -4.67
CA GLY A 145 -0.25 -20.50 -4.62
C GLY A 145 0.19 -21.05 -5.98
N ASP A 146 -0.44 -20.65 -7.09
CA ASP A 146 0.00 -21.03 -8.44
C ASP A 146 1.32 -20.32 -8.80
N ARG A 147 2.44 -21.02 -8.58
CA ARG A 147 3.80 -20.50 -8.82
C ARG A 147 4.03 -20.16 -10.31
N ALA A 148 3.53 -20.98 -11.21
CA ALA A 148 3.73 -20.78 -12.64
C ALA A 148 3.09 -19.46 -13.11
N ARG A 149 1.88 -19.17 -12.66
CA ARG A 149 1.20 -17.90 -12.94
C ARG A 149 1.88 -16.72 -12.24
N ALA A 150 2.36 -16.91 -11.02
CA ALA A 150 3.07 -15.87 -10.27
C ALA A 150 4.38 -15.46 -10.96
N GLU A 151 5.16 -16.43 -11.41
CA GLU A 151 6.43 -16.21 -12.14
C GLU A 151 6.19 -15.59 -13.53
N ALA A 152 5.12 -16.00 -14.22
CA ALA A 152 4.77 -15.47 -15.53
C ALA A 152 4.50 -13.95 -15.53
N VAL A 153 4.14 -13.36 -14.39
CA VAL A 153 3.97 -11.90 -14.26
C VAL A 153 5.25 -11.16 -14.64
N TYR A 154 6.40 -11.68 -14.23
CA TYR A 154 7.71 -11.03 -14.38
C TYR A 154 8.53 -11.55 -15.57
N THR A 155 8.04 -12.56 -16.28
CA THR A 155 8.76 -13.15 -17.43
C THR A 155 9.09 -12.10 -18.47
N GLY A 156 10.39 -12.00 -18.83
CA GLY A 156 10.90 -11.04 -19.79
C GLY A 156 10.95 -9.58 -19.32
N VAL A 157 10.56 -9.29 -18.09
CA VAL A 157 10.69 -7.94 -17.53
C VAL A 157 12.10 -7.75 -17.00
N ALA A 158 12.86 -6.89 -17.66
CA ALA A 158 14.20 -6.54 -17.19
C ALA A 158 14.09 -5.69 -15.90
N GLU A 159 14.75 -6.14 -14.83
CA GLU A 159 14.89 -5.38 -13.58
C GLU A 159 13.57 -4.83 -13.02
N PRO A 160 12.58 -5.68 -12.61
CA PRO A 160 11.43 -5.21 -11.87
C PRO A 160 11.89 -4.55 -10.56
N LEU A 161 11.09 -3.66 -9.98
CA LEU A 161 11.40 -3.11 -8.67
C LEU A 161 11.53 -4.23 -7.63
N THR A 162 12.34 -3.98 -6.62
CA THR A 162 12.49 -4.80 -5.43
C THR A 162 11.74 -4.19 -4.24
N ALA A 163 11.59 -4.94 -3.17
CA ALA A 163 11.05 -4.40 -1.90
C ALA A 163 11.97 -3.29 -1.35
N ASP A 164 13.29 -3.42 -1.52
CA ASP A 164 14.27 -2.44 -1.07
C ASP A 164 14.15 -1.11 -1.83
N ASP A 165 13.88 -1.12 -3.13
CA ASP A 165 13.63 0.11 -3.91
C ASP A 165 12.43 0.89 -3.35
N VAL A 166 11.37 0.17 -2.98
CA VAL A 166 10.17 0.79 -2.40
C VAL A 166 10.43 1.29 -0.99
N ALA A 167 11.16 0.52 -0.18
CA ALA A 167 11.53 0.90 1.18
C ALA A 167 12.43 2.14 1.20
N ASP A 168 13.40 2.24 0.28
CA ASP A 168 14.26 3.43 0.13
C ASP A 168 13.45 4.67 -0.23
N ALA A 169 12.49 4.55 -1.15
CA ALA A 169 11.60 5.63 -1.53
C ALA A 169 10.73 6.11 -0.34
N ILE A 170 10.19 5.18 0.46
CA ILE A 170 9.45 5.51 1.69
C ILE A 170 10.37 6.23 2.68
N ALA A 171 11.57 5.70 2.94
CA ALA A 171 12.55 6.28 3.83
C ALA A 171 12.97 7.69 3.35
N TRP A 172 13.15 7.88 2.05
CA TRP A 172 13.42 9.20 1.49
C TRP A 172 12.27 10.19 1.77
N CYS A 173 11.02 9.81 1.59
CA CYS A 173 9.87 10.67 1.92
C CYS A 173 9.85 11.05 3.41
N LEU A 174 10.02 10.08 4.30
CA LEU A 174 9.99 10.27 5.74
C LEU A 174 11.12 11.18 6.24
N THR A 175 12.28 11.16 5.59
CA THR A 175 13.46 11.95 5.96
C THR A 175 13.47 13.38 5.42
N ARG A 176 12.44 13.80 4.68
CA ARG A 176 12.33 15.22 4.26
C ARG A 176 12.06 16.12 5.47
N PRO A 177 12.46 17.41 5.43
CA PRO A 177 12.05 18.38 6.44
C PRO A 177 10.53 18.35 6.62
N HIS A 178 10.03 18.39 7.86
CA HIS A 178 8.62 18.11 8.16
C HIS A 178 7.61 19.09 7.51
N HIS A 179 8.05 20.30 7.11
CA HIS A 179 7.23 21.22 6.33
C HIS A 179 7.08 20.83 4.84
N VAL A 180 7.81 19.81 4.39
CA VAL A 180 7.74 19.27 3.03
C VAL A 180 6.89 18.00 3.04
N ASN A 181 5.69 18.05 2.49
CA ASN A 181 4.87 16.88 2.26
C ASN A 181 5.12 16.36 0.83
N VAL A 182 5.39 15.08 0.70
CA VAL A 182 5.43 14.39 -0.60
C VAL A 182 4.06 13.78 -0.82
N ASP A 183 3.21 14.47 -1.57
CA ASP A 183 1.81 14.11 -1.72
C ASP A 183 1.60 12.74 -2.35
N SER A 184 2.36 12.46 -3.42
CA SER A 184 2.33 11.18 -4.12
C SER A 184 3.66 10.93 -4.81
N MET A 185 4.18 9.71 -4.66
CA MET A 185 5.38 9.24 -5.33
C MET A 185 5.05 7.97 -6.11
N VAL A 186 5.04 8.07 -7.43
CA VAL A 186 4.79 6.93 -8.33
C VAL A 186 6.12 6.36 -8.80
N LEU A 187 6.35 5.08 -8.53
CA LEU A 187 7.57 4.35 -8.87
C LEU A 187 7.25 3.26 -9.89
N ARG A 188 8.05 3.16 -10.94
CA ARG A 188 7.96 2.06 -11.92
C ARG A 188 9.34 1.55 -12.27
N PRO A 189 9.50 0.25 -12.54
CA PRO A 189 10.72 -0.19 -13.20
C PRO A 189 10.81 0.48 -14.57
N ARG A 190 12.02 0.70 -15.07
CA ARG A 190 12.25 1.34 -16.37
C ARG A 190 11.52 0.62 -17.53
N ALA A 191 11.32 -0.69 -17.39
CA ALA A 191 10.61 -1.49 -18.38
C ALA A 191 9.08 -1.26 -18.39
N GLN A 192 8.49 -0.58 -17.37
CA GLN A 192 7.06 -0.39 -17.25
C GLN A 192 6.66 1.06 -17.52
N ALA A 193 5.97 1.33 -18.62
CA ALA A 193 5.44 2.66 -18.95
C ALA A 193 4.04 2.91 -18.36
N SER A 194 3.20 1.87 -18.28
CA SER A 194 1.84 1.93 -17.69
C SER A 194 1.46 0.57 -17.09
N ASN A 195 0.23 0.46 -16.58
CA ASN A 195 -0.27 -0.83 -16.07
C ASN A 195 -0.46 -1.89 -17.18
N THR A 196 -0.44 -1.47 -18.45
CA THR A 196 -0.68 -2.34 -19.61
C THR A 196 0.47 -2.34 -20.62
N VAL A 197 1.41 -1.41 -20.52
CA VAL A 197 2.55 -1.27 -21.43
C VAL A 197 3.83 -1.57 -20.67
N VAL A 198 4.39 -2.75 -20.91
CA VAL A 198 5.60 -3.26 -20.30
C VAL A 198 6.51 -3.82 -21.39
N ALA A 199 7.77 -3.37 -21.45
CA ALA A 199 8.77 -3.95 -22.31
C ALA A 199 9.17 -5.33 -21.75
N ARG A 200 9.23 -6.32 -22.64
CA ARG A 200 9.64 -7.68 -22.28
C ARG A 200 10.68 -8.15 -23.31
N ASP A 201 11.77 -8.72 -22.79
CA ASP A 201 12.76 -9.40 -23.61
C ASP A 201 12.16 -10.72 -24.12
N ALA A 202 12.53 -11.10 -25.36
CA ALA A 202 12.03 -12.29 -26.03
C ALA A 202 12.60 -13.58 -25.43
#